data_c889343d2631b5362efacb388f447b82
#
_entry.id   c889343d2631b5362efacb388f447b82
#
_cell.length_a   1.000
_cell.length_b   1.000
_cell.length_c   1.000
_cell.angle_alpha   90.00
_cell.angle_beta   90.00
_cell.angle_gamma   90.00
#
_symmetry.space_group_name_H-M   'P 1'
#
loop_
_entity.id
_entity.type
_entity.pdbx_description
1 polymer ?
#
loop_
_entity_poly.entity_id
_entity_poly.type
_entity_poly.pdbx_seq_one_letter_code
_entity_poly.pdbx_strand_id
1 'polypeptide(L)'
;MTVAEMAVLFKLELDKVDTLSQPNFLDSEIELIFNTSQDLLIAKKYSEFEVNQKRIDDLRTIVSTVPIVPTVVSSTVYSAALPSDYWFHLASSTTATGTICGVSTTITLVNRLFTFDRLYQALNDPFNQPNEKQALTLFAGNTVQIYVQNGITPT
;
A
#
# COMPACT_ATOMS: atom_id res chain seq x y z
N MET A 1 21.43 12.36 1.37
CA MET A 1 22.55 11.43 1.09
C MET A 1 22.23 10.70 -0.19
N THR A 2 23.09 10.79 -1.19
CA THR A 2 22.92 10.11 -2.47
C THR A 2 23.40 8.66 -2.39
N VAL A 3 22.99 7.80 -3.34
CA VAL A 3 23.45 6.42 -3.43
C VAL A 3 24.97 6.35 -3.54
N ALA A 4 25.58 7.27 -4.29
CA ALA A 4 27.04 7.38 -4.43
C ALA A 4 27.74 7.69 -3.10
N GLU A 5 27.18 8.61 -2.29
CA GLU A 5 27.70 8.93 -0.96
C GLU A 5 27.58 7.72 0.00
N MET A 6 26.47 6.97 -0.08
CA MET A 6 26.28 5.75 0.69
C MET A 6 27.31 4.67 0.31
N ALA A 7 27.59 4.49 -0.99
CA ALA A 7 28.58 3.54 -1.46
C ALA A 7 29.99 3.87 -0.97
N VAL A 8 30.35 5.18 -0.95
CA VAL A 8 31.63 5.64 -0.41
C VAL A 8 31.70 5.36 1.09
N LEU A 9 30.65 5.68 1.85
CA LEU A 9 30.63 5.40 3.29
C LEU A 9 30.71 3.92 3.60
N PHE A 10 30.00 3.08 2.84
CA PHE A 10 30.07 1.63 2.97
C PHE A 10 31.49 1.10 2.76
N LYS A 11 32.18 1.55 1.69
CA LYS A 11 33.58 1.19 1.44
C LYS A 11 34.50 1.66 2.56
N LEU A 12 34.31 2.89 3.07
CA LEU A 12 35.09 3.44 4.18
C LEU A 12 34.89 2.66 5.49
N GLU A 13 33.68 2.21 5.77
CA GLU A 13 33.42 1.41 6.98
C GLU A 13 34.01 0.01 6.88
N LEU A 14 34.00 -0.60 5.71
CA LEU A 14 34.66 -1.88 5.47
C LEU A 14 36.20 -1.79 5.60
N ASP A 15 36.80 -0.74 5.04
CA ASP A 15 38.25 -0.53 5.13
C ASP A 15 38.75 -0.30 6.56
N LYS A 16 37.90 0.15 7.47
CA LYS A 16 38.23 0.27 8.90
C LYS A 16 38.34 -1.05 9.63
N VAL A 17 37.66 -2.09 9.12
CA VAL A 17 37.60 -3.39 9.81
C VAL A 17 38.78 -4.28 9.45
N ASP A 18 39.30 -4.20 8.21
CA ASP A 18 40.47 -4.97 7.81
C ASP A 18 41.19 -4.35 6.60
N THR A 19 42.44 -4.04 6.75
CA THR A 19 43.13 -3.06 5.91
C THR A 19 43.74 -3.61 4.61
N LEU A 20 43.72 -4.90 4.29
CA LEU A 20 44.46 -5.37 3.11
C LEU A 20 43.94 -6.61 2.37
N SER A 21 42.83 -7.21 2.77
CA SER A 21 42.33 -8.45 2.14
C SER A 21 40.85 -8.45 1.76
N GLN A 22 40.19 -7.26 1.77
CA GLN A 22 38.78 -7.19 1.40
C GLN A 22 38.65 -7.29 -0.13
N PRO A 23 37.76 -8.15 -0.63
CA PRO A 23 37.45 -8.17 -2.04
C PRO A 23 36.88 -6.81 -2.45
N ASN A 24 37.34 -6.27 -3.58
CA ASN A 24 36.76 -5.10 -4.15
C ASN A 24 35.30 -5.40 -4.54
N PHE A 25 34.35 -4.89 -3.77
CA PHE A 25 32.93 -4.97 -4.14
C PHE A 25 32.69 -4.16 -5.41
N LEU A 26 32.04 -4.78 -6.38
CA LEU A 26 31.56 -4.10 -7.57
C LEU A 26 30.44 -3.13 -7.17
N ASP A 27 30.32 -2.01 -7.87
CA ASP A 27 29.27 -1.04 -7.59
C ASP A 27 27.87 -1.67 -7.70
N SER A 28 27.68 -2.63 -8.63
CA SER A 28 26.44 -3.41 -8.76
C SER A 28 26.14 -4.31 -7.55
N GLU A 29 27.16 -4.84 -6.89
CA GLU A 29 26.99 -5.66 -5.68
C GLU A 29 26.58 -4.78 -4.49
N ILE A 30 27.21 -3.60 -4.37
CA ILE A 30 26.85 -2.61 -3.34
C ILE A 30 25.40 -2.14 -3.54
N GLU A 31 25.00 -1.86 -4.77
CA GLU A 31 23.63 -1.45 -5.11
C GLU A 31 22.63 -2.57 -4.76
N LEU A 32 22.94 -3.83 -5.06
CA LEU A 32 22.11 -4.96 -4.68
C LEU A 32 21.95 -5.10 -3.16
N ILE A 33 23.05 -4.94 -2.41
CA ILE A 33 23.04 -5.00 -0.95
C ILE A 33 22.16 -3.88 -0.37
N PHE A 34 22.28 -2.66 -0.89
CA PHE A 34 21.47 -1.52 -0.42
C PHE A 34 19.98 -1.74 -0.71
N ASN A 35 19.63 -2.16 -1.92
CA ASN A 35 18.25 -2.43 -2.29
C ASN A 35 17.66 -3.53 -1.39
N THR A 36 18.36 -4.65 -1.22
CA THR A 36 17.90 -5.72 -0.35
C THR A 36 17.77 -5.28 1.11
N SER A 37 18.71 -4.48 1.61
CA SER A 37 18.66 -3.96 2.98
C SER A 37 17.50 -2.98 3.17
N GLN A 38 17.21 -2.16 2.17
CA GLN A 38 16.07 -1.25 2.17
C GLN A 38 14.77 -2.03 2.21
N ASP A 39 14.63 -3.07 1.39
CA ASP A 39 13.45 -3.94 1.34
C ASP A 39 13.19 -4.61 2.69
N LEU A 40 14.23 -5.15 3.31
CA LEU A 40 14.15 -5.77 4.63
C LEU A 40 13.77 -4.76 5.73
N LEU A 41 14.35 -3.55 5.67
CA LEU A 41 14.03 -2.50 6.63
C LEU A 41 12.55 -2.08 6.53
N ILE A 42 12.06 -1.88 5.30
CA ILE A 42 10.68 -1.50 5.06
C ILE A 42 9.73 -2.61 5.50
N ALA A 43 9.99 -3.87 5.13
CA ALA A 43 9.17 -5.01 5.54
C ALA A 43 9.12 -5.15 7.07
N LYS A 44 10.24 -4.97 7.76
CA LYS A 44 10.31 -4.97 9.22
C LYS A 44 9.50 -3.82 9.82
N LYS A 45 9.67 -2.60 9.33
CA LYS A 45 8.92 -1.43 9.83
C LYS A 45 7.44 -1.55 9.55
N TYR A 46 7.05 -2.10 8.40
CA TYR A 46 5.65 -2.35 8.07
C TYR A 46 5.00 -3.40 8.98
N SER A 47 5.69 -4.50 9.30
CA SER A 47 5.17 -5.50 10.22
C SER A 47 4.93 -4.98 11.64
N GLU A 48 5.65 -3.92 12.02
CA GLU A 48 5.54 -3.27 13.32
C GLU A 48 4.56 -2.07 13.31
N PHE A 49 4.00 -1.72 12.14
CA PHE A 49 3.16 -0.56 11.90
C PHE A 49 1.88 -0.54 12.76
N GLU A 50 1.22 -1.67 12.94
CA GLU A 50 -0.02 -1.76 13.72
C GLU A 50 0.21 -1.53 15.22
N VAL A 51 1.45 -1.60 15.69
CA VAL A 51 1.78 -1.60 17.11
C VAL A 51 2.18 -0.20 17.62
N ASN A 52 2.69 0.69 16.75
CA ASN A 52 3.24 1.95 17.27
C ASN A 52 3.21 3.10 16.22
N GLN A 53 2.44 4.13 16.51
CA GLN A 53 2.28 5.32 15.66
C GLN A 53 3.61 6.06 15.38
N LYS A 54 4.58 5.99 16.30
CA LYS A 54 5.92 6.58 16.11
C LYS A 54 6.71 5.94 14.96
N ARG A 55 6.43 4.67 14.64
CA ARG A 55 7.09 3.94 13.55
C ARG A 55 6.52 4.28 12.17
N ILE A 56 5.31 4.83 12.15
CA ILE A 56 4.70 5.38 10.94
C ILE A 56 5.50 6.59 10.45
N ASP A 57 5.99 7.41 11.37
CA ASP A 57 6.77 8.59 11.03
C ASP A 57 8.10 8.22 10.35
N ASP A 58 8.70 7.09 10.69
CA ASP A 58 9.92 6.58 10.04
C ASP A 58 9.69 6.24 8.55
N LEU A 59 8.49 5.78 8.20
CA LEU A 59 8.11 5.43 6.82
C LEU A 59 7.52 6.61 6.04
N ARG A 60 7.24 7.73 6.70
CA ARG A 60 6.53 8.88 6.11
C ARG A 60 7.15 9.40 4.82
N THR A 61 8.47 9.32 4.69
CA THR A 61 9.20 9.81 3.51
C THR A 61 9.00 8.94 2.27
N ILE A 62 8.59 7.68 2.44
CA ILE A 62 8.37 6.72 1.35
C ILE A 62 6.88 6.42 1.11
N VAL A 63 6.00 6.98 1.94
CA VAL A 63 4.55 6.88 1.74
C VAL A 63 4.11 7.87 0.68
N SER A 64 3.45 7.37 -0.36
CA SER A 64 2.82 8.19 -1.39
C SER A 64 1.33 7.89 -1.51
N THR A 65 0.56 8.92 -1.85
CA THR A 65 -0.86 8.74 -2.17
C THR A 65 -1.00 8.70 -3.68
N VAL A 66 -1.47 7.58 -4.21
CA VAL A 66 -1.66 7.38 -5.64
C VAL A 66 -3.15 7.28 -5.94
N PRO A 67 -3.72 8.19 -6.76
CA PRO A 67 -5.08 8.05 -7.24
C PRO A 67 -5.15 6.90 -8.26
N ILE A 68 -6.13 6.02 -8.08
CA ILE A 68 -6.41 4.93 -9.01
C ILE A 68 -7.86 5.05 -9.50
N VAL A 69 -8.06 4.82 -10.80
CA VAL A 69 -9.38 4.91 -11.41
C VAL A 69 -10.02 3.53 -11.46
N PRO A 70 -11.14 3.31 -10.76
CA PRO A 70 -11.80 2.02 -10.76
C PRO A 70 -12.60 1.81 -12.05
N THR A 71 -12.63 0.58 -12.54
CA THR A 71 -13.43 0.12 -13.67
C THR A 71 -14.56 -0.77 -13.18
N VAL A 72 -15.71 -0.69 -13.83
CA VAL A 72 -16.90 -1.46 -13.47
C VAL A 72 -16.68 -2.92 -13.81
N VAL A 73 -16.89 -3.80 -12.83
CA VAL A 73 -16.95 -5.25 -13.02
C VAL A 73 -18.41 -5.74 -12.93
N SER A 74 -19.15 -5.20 -11.96
CA SER A 74 -20.59 -5.42 -11.81
C SER A 74 -21.25 -4.20 -11.16
N SER A 75 -22.55 -4.25 -10.92
CA SER A 75 -23.30 -3.13 -10.31
C SER A 75 -22.79 -2.70 -8.93
N THR A 76 -22.10 -3.57 -8.22
CA THR A 76 -21.60 -3.34 -6.86
C THR A 76 -20.08 -3.62 -6.72
N VAL A 77 -19.42 -4.06 -7.78
CA VAL A 77 -18.00 -4.43 -7.75
C VAL A 77 -17.23 -3.64 -8.80
N TYR A 78 -16.18 -3.02 -8.36
CA TYR A 78 -15.26 -2.26 -9.20
C TYR A 78 -13.86 -2.83 -9.03
N SER A 79 -13.03 -2.72 -10.07
CA SER A 79 -11.65 -3.19 -10.05
C SER A 79 -10.73 -2.10 -10.56
N ALA A 80 -9.58 -1.96 -9.93
CA ALA A 80 -8.54 -1.07 -10.41
C ALA A 80 -7.18 -1.77 -10.37
N ALA A 81 -6.32 -1.45 -11.33
CA ALA A 81 -4.93 -1.92 -11.32
C ALA A 81 -4.13 -1.17 -10.25
N LEU A 82 -3.29 -1.89 -9.55
CA LEU A 82 -2.34 -1.30 -8.63
C LEU A 82 -1.16 -0.69 -9.41
N PRO A 83 -0.53 0.36 -8.89
CA PRO A 83 0.72 0.88 -9.45
C PRO A 83 1.79 -0.20 -9.53
N SER A 84 2.71 -0.08 -10.50
CA SER A 84 3.80 -1.05 -10.68
C SER A 84 4.80 -1.07 -9.52
N ASP A 85 4.87 0.03 -8.78
CA ASP A 85 5.71 0.24 -7.59
C ASP A 85 4.95 0.01 -6.27
N TYR A 86 3.74 -0.55 -6.34
CA TYR A 86 2.94 -0.87 -5.16
C TYR A 86 3.62 -1.96 -4.31
N TRP A 87 3.78 -1.67 -3.04
CA TRP A 87 4.40 -2.59 -2.09
C TRP A 87 3.47 -2.97 -0.95
N PHE A 88 2.98 -1.98 -0.21
CA PHE A 88 2.14 -2.18 0.97
C PHE A 88 0.98 -1.21 0.98
N HIS A 89 -0.15 -1.67 1.48
CA HIS A 89 -1.34 -0.85 1.70
C HIS A 89 -1.33 -0.30 3.13
N LEU A 90 -1.47 1.01 3.26
CA LEU A 90 -1.58 1.67 4.56
C LEU A 90 -3.03 2.08 4.85
N ALA A 91 -3.62 2.85 3.97
CA ALA A 91 -4.99 3.30 4.05
C ALA A 91 -5.51 3.65 2.66
N SER A 92 -6.80 3.55 2.45
CA SER A 92 -7.44 4.01 1.23
C SER A 92 -8.83 4.55 1.50
N SER A 93 -9.27 5.44 0.61
CA SER A 93 -10.63 5.92 0.57
C SER A 93 -11.11 5.91 -0.88
N THR A 94 -12.39 5.80 -1.09
CA THR A 94 -13.01 5.82 -2.41
C THR A 94 -13.96 7.00 -2.51
N THR A 95 -13.70 7.88 -3.49
CA THR A 95 -14.67 8.90 -3.87
C THR A 95 -15.74 8.26 -4.73
N ALA A 96 -16.99 8.53 -4.43
CA ALA A 96 -18.11 7.94 -5.15
C ALA A 96 -19.27 8.92 -5.28
N THR A 97 -20.11 8.73 -6.27
CA THR A 97 -21.41 9.40 -6.39
C THR A 97 -22.51 8.46 -5.94
N GLY A 98 -23.43 8.96 -5.15
CA GLY A 98 -24.58 8.21 -4.66
C GLY A 98 -25.79 9.11 -4.46
N THR A 99 -26.97 8.51 -4.37
CA THR A 99 -28.21 9.24 -4.09
C THR A 99 -28.56 9.09 -2.62
N ILE A 100 -28.44 10.17 -1.86
CA ILE A 100 -28.82 10.23 -0.45
C ILE A 100 -30.07 11.09 -0.33
N CYS A 101 -31.14 10.54 0.25
CA CYS A 101 -32.44 11.25 0.39
C CYS A 101 -32.96 11.84 -0.93
N GLY A 102 -32.76 11.16 -2.06
CA GLY A 102 -33.20 11.61 -3.38
C GLY A 102 -32.31 12.66 -4.06
N VAL A 103 -31.19 13.04 -3.43
CA VAL A 103 -30.24 14.01 -3.99
C VAL A 103 -28.93 13.28 -4.37
N SER A 104 -28.53 13.48 -5.63
CA SER A 104 -27.19 12.97 -6.07
C SER A 104 -26.10 13.80 -5.41
N THR A 105 -25.19 13.15 -4.72
CA THR A 105 -24.10 13.81 -4.00
C THR A 105 -22.81 13.01 -4.11
N THR A 106 -21.67 13.70 -3.99
CA THR A 106 -20.36 13.07 -3.89
C THR A 106 -20.09 12.71 -2.44
N ILE A 107 -19.73 11.46 -2.21
CA ILE A 107 -19.44 10.90 -0.90
C ILE A 107 -18.01 10.32 -0.88
N THR A 108 -17.39 10.31 0.28
CA THR A 108 -16.12 9.64 0.50
C THR A 108 -16.36 8.41 1.38
N LEU A 109 -16.06 7.26 0.83
CA LEU A 109 -16.16 5.97 1.51
C LEU A 109 -14.82 5.61 2.14
N VAL A 110 -14.84 5.16 3.37
CA VAL A 110 -13.66 4.55 4.01
C VAL A 110 -13.55 3.11 3.52
N ASN A 111 -12.40 2.76 2.99
CA ASN A 111 -12.15 1.39 2.52
C ASN A 111 -11.73 0.50 3.69
N ARG A 112 -12.47 -0.58 3.91
CA ARG A 112 -12.11 -1.62 4.86
C ARG A 112 -11.49 -2.80 4.12
N LEU A 113 -10.28 -3.16 4.51
CA LEU A 113 -9.58 -4.30 3.93
C LEU A 113 -10.16 -5.61 4.45
N PHE A 114 -10.43 -6.53 3.53
CA PHE A 114 -10.87 -7.88 3.81
C PHE A 114 -9.97 -8.91 3.11
N THR A 115 -9.94 -10.10 3.67
CA THR A 115 -9.31 -11.28 3.08
C THR A 115 -10.34 -12.12 2.33
N PHE A 116 -9.91 -12.94 1.40
CA PHE A 116 -10.80 -13.76 0.56
C PHE A 116 -11.76 -14.63 1.36
N ASP A 117 -11.29 -15.20 2.46
CA ASP A 117 -12.07 -16.09 3.34
C ASP A 117 -13.19 -15.36 4.10
N ARG A 118 -13.00 -14.07 4.40
CA ARG A 118 -13.94 -13.26 5.18
C ARG A 118 -14.88 -12.40 4.35
N LEU A 119 -14.56 -12.18 3.08
CA LEU A 119 -15.31 -11.28 2.22
C LEU A 119 -16.77 -11.69 2.09
N TYR A 120 -17.03 -12.98 1.81
CA TYR A 120 -18.41 -13.49 1.65
C TYR A 120 -19.22 -13.40 2.94
N GLN A 121 -18.60 -13.58 4.09
CA GLN A 121 -19.24 -13.40 5.38
C GLN A 121 -19.61 -11.92 5.58
N ALA A 122 -18.69 -11.02 5.28
CA ALA A 122 -18.92 -9.58 5.40
C ALA A 122 -20.01 -9.05 4.46
N LEU A 123 -20.08 -9.57 3.23
CA LEU A 123 -21.13 -9.20 2.26
C LEU A 123 -22.53 -9.63 2.70
N ASN A 124 -22.64 -10.72 3.47
CA ASN A 124 -23.91 -11.24 3.98
C ASN A 124 -24.23 -10.79 5.40
N ASP A 125 -23.33 -10.05 6.05
CA ASP A 125 -23.53 -9.54 7.40
C ASP A 125 -24.08 -8.10 7.33
N PRO A 126 -25.29 -7.82 7.85
CA PRO A 126 -25.89 -6.49 7.82
C PRO A 126 -25.04 -5.39 8.46
N PHE A 127 -24.15 -5.74 9.40
CA PHE A 127 -23.30 -4.78 10.08
C PHE A 127 -21.96 -4.54 9.40
N ASN A 128 -21.49 -5.47 8.56
CA ASN A 128 -20.20 -5.39 7.88
C ASN A 128 -20.32 -5.20 6.38
N GLN A 129 -21.51 -5.29 5.79
CA GLN A 129 -21.72 -5.05 4.36
C GLN A 129 -21.38 -3.60 3.97
N PRO A 130 -21.07 -3.34 2.67
CA PRO A 130 -20.85 -1.99 2.17
C PRO A 130 -22.06 -1.10 2.43
N ASN A 131 -21.82 0.15 2.78
CA ASN A 131 -22.85 1.14 3.03
C ASN A 131 -22.42 2.54 2.54
N GLU A 132 -23.22 3.57 2.80
CA GLU A 132 -22.98 4.97 2.38
C GLU A 132 -21.70 5.59 2.98
N LYS A 133 -21.05 4.96 3.94
CA LYS A 133 -19.84 5.47 4.60
C LYS A 133 -18.62 4.56 4.41
N GLN A 134 -18.83 3.30 4.04
CA GLN A 134 -17.74 2.34 3.91
C GLN A 134 -17.89 1.46 2.68
N ALA A 135 -16.78 1.21 2.02
CA ALA A 135 -16.59 0.19 1.00
C ALA A 135 -15.75 -0.96 1.55
N LEU A 136 -15.93 -2.17 1.01
CA LEU A 136 -15.03 -3.27 1.29
C LEU A 136 -14.00 -3.38 0.19
N THR A 137 -12.76 -3.65 0.55
CA THR A 137 -11.66 -3.70 -0.40
C THR A 137 -10.92 -5.01 -0.26
N LEU A 138 -10.61 -5.62 -1.39
CA LEU A 138 -9.87 -6.86 -1.50
C LEU A 138 -8.71 -6.69 -2.46
N PHE A 139 -7.51 -7.07 -2.08
CA PHE A 139 -6.35 -7.13 -2.96
C PHE A 139 -6.25 -8.52 -3.59
N ALA A 140 -6.25 -8.57 -4.93
CA ALA A 140 -6.20 -9.80 -5.70
C ALA A 140 -5.08 -9.69 -6.74
N GLY A 141 -3.92 -10.25 -6.45
CA GLY A 141 -2.74 -10.13 -7.31
C GLY A 141 -2.35 -8.67 -7.52
N ASN A 142 -2.33 -8.21 -8.76
CA ASN A 142 -1.98 -6.82 -9.11
C ASN A 142 -3.21 -5.90 -9.26
N THR A 143 -4.34 -6.28 -8.67
CA THR A 143 -5.57 -5.50 -8.73
C THR A 143 -6.18 -5.33 -7.34
N VAL A 144 -6.89 -4.23 -7.16
CA VAL A 144 -7.75 -4.00 -6.01
C VAL A 144 -9.21 -4.08 -6.46
N GLN A 145 -10.01 -4.85 -5.74
CA GLN A 145 -11.45 -4.93 -5.91
C GLN A 145 -12.13 -4.11 -4.83
N ILE A 146 -13.09 -3.30 -5.23
CA ILE A 146 -13.85 -2.39 -4.34
C ILE A 146 -15.32 -2.79 -4.43
N TYR A 147 -15.87 -3.18 -3.30
CA TYR A 147 -17.27 -3.56 -3.16
C TYR A 147 -18.03 -2.39 -2.51
N VAL A 148 -19.03 -1.91 -3.20
CA VAL A 148 -19.85 -0.78 -2.76
C VAL A 148 -21.32 -1.19 -2.63
N GLN A 149 -22.12 -0.40 -1.93
CA GLN A 149 -23.56 -0.56 -1.86
C GLN A 149 -24.17 -0.31 -3.24
N ASN A 150 -25.26 -0.99 -3.55
CA ASN A 150 -26.01 -0.75 -4.78
C ASN A 150 -26.48 0.71 -4.87
N GLY A 151 -26.33 1.34 -6.03
CA GLY A 151 -26.65 2.76 -6.25
C GLY A 151 -25.50 3.73 -5.90
N ILE A 152 -24.33 3.24 -5.48
CA ILE A 152 -23.12 4.02 -5.27
C ILE A 152 -22.12 3.69 -6.39
N THR A 153 -21.61 4.72 -7.05
CA THR A 153 -20.68 4.61 -8.17
C THR A 153 -19.35 5.28 -7.81
N PRO A 154 -18.25 4.53 -7.64
CA PRO A 154 -16.90 5.06 -7.49
C PRO A 154 -16.49 5.90 -8.71
N THR A 155 -15.77 7.00 -8.46
CA THR A 155 -15.31 7.96 -9.48
C THR A 155 -13.81 8.13 -9.45
#